data_e5f5874e12b51df242a1d2e697b88be5
#
_entry.id   e5f5874e12b51df242a1d2e697b88be5
#
_cell.length_a   1.000
_cell.length_b   1.000
_cell.length_c   1.000
_cell.angle_alpha   90.00
_cell.angle_beta   90.00
_cell.angle_gamma   90.00
#
_symmetry.space_group_name_H-M   'P 1'
#
loop_
_entity.id
_entity.type
_entity.pdbx_description
1 polymer ?
#
loop_
_entity_poly.entity_id
_entity_poly.type
_entity_poly.pdbx_seq_one_letter_code
_entity_poly.pdbx_strand_id
1 'polypeptide(L)'
;MTGSPTGFAAALLAAAFLLQNAAEVRGGGPDLPAPVAARLPGLTARTKVVAVALASVVVCAALAVAWPADTRWRQALLAMIAGALAANAVVQAVASAVQRRVLPGTLTGVVLMLPAALWLLVLLPGARLWAMAGIALTAPLLAVIWALAWGLTRRRQPRQGGHR
;
A
#
# COMPACT_ATOMS: atom_id res chain seq x y z
N MET A 1 27.50 14.97 3.80
CA MET A 1 26.51 14.53 2.80
C MET A 1 25.14 15.02 3.27
N THR A 2 24.73 16.23 2.90
CA THR A 2 23.41 16.78 3.22
C THR A 2 22.41 16.08 2.30
N GLY A 3 21.62 15.18 2.86
CA GLY A 3 20.57 14.49 2.12
C GLY A 3 19.62 15.50 1.49
N SER A 4 19.28 15.34 0.20
CA SER A 4 18.32 16.23 -0.46
C SER A 4 16.96 16.16 0.27
N PRO A 5 16.21 17.28 0.38
CA PRO A 5 14.86 17.28 0.98
C PRO A 5 13.95 16.21 0.37
N THR A 6 14.03 15.99 -0.93
CA THR A 6 13.30 14.93 -1.66
C THR A 6 13.68 13.54 -1.13
N GLY A 7 14.97 13.32 -0.84
CA GLY A 7 15.45 12.06 -0.29
C GLY A 7 14.92 11.78 1.09
N PHE A 8 14.94 12.77 1.93
CA PHE A 8 14.39 12.63 3.27
C PHE A 8 12.88 12.37 3.24
N ALA A 9 12.13 13.10 2.39
CA ALA A 9 10.70 12.90 2.24
C ALA A 9 10.36 11.50 1.69
N ALA A 10 11.12 10.98 0.73
CA ALA A 10 10.95 9.63 0.20
C ALA A 10 11.25 8.55 1.24
N ALA A 11 12.32 8.71 2.03
CA ALA A 11 12.67 7.79 3.12
C ALA A 11 11.60 7.80 4.22
N LEU A 12 11.09 8.99 4.58
CA LEU A 12 10.00 9.12 5.55
C LEU A 12 8.72 8.44 5.06
N LEU A 13 8.38 8.60 3.77
CA LEU A 13 7.24 7.94 3.15
C LEU A 13 7.39 6.42 3.18
N ALA A 14 8.57 5.90 2.86
CA ALA A 14 8.86 4.46 2.93
C ALA A 14 8.70 3.92 4.35
N ALA A 15 9.26 4.61 5.35
CA ALA A 15 9.15 4.22 6.75
C ALA A 15 7.70 4.26 7.24
N ALA A 16 6.95 5.32 6.91
CA ALA A 16 5.54 5.44 7.26
C ALA A 16 4.68 4.33 6.65
N PHE A 17 4.94 3.98 5.39
CA PHE A 17 4.27 2.88 4.69
C PHE A 17 4.55 1.52 5.35
N LEU A 18 5.80 1.24 5.68
CA LEU A 18 6.16 -0.01 6.36
C LEU A 18 5.57 -0.10 7.77
N LEU A 19 5.52 1.01 8.51
CA LEU A 19 4.87 1.08 9.83
C LEU A 19 3.36 0.82 9.72
N GLN A 20 2.70 1.40 8.71
CA GLN A 20 1.29 1.14 8.44
C GLN A 20 1.04 -0.33 8.16
N ASN A 21 1.83 -0.93 7.25
CA ASN A 21 1.69 -2.34 6.89
C ASN A 21 1.97 -3.26 8.10
N ALA A 22 2.94 -2.92 8.95
CA ALA A 22 3.19 -3.65 10.18
C ALA A 22 2.00 -3.58 11.15
N ALA A 23 1.33 -2.43 11.25
CA ALA A 23 0.12 -2.28 12.06
C ALA A 23 -1.04 -3.12 11.49
N GLU A 24 -1.22 -3.14 10.17
CA GLU A 24 -2.22 -3.98 9.50
C GLU A 24 -1.98 -5.48 9.75
N VAL A 25 -0.74 -5.95 9.62
CA VAL A 25 -0.38 -7.35 9.87
C VAL A 25 -0.66 -7.74 11.32
N ARG A 26 -0.31 -6.88 12.30
CA ARG A 26 -0.61 -7.11 13.72
C ARG A 26 -2.11 -7.17 14.00
N GLY A 27 -2.92 -6.42 13.26
CA GLY A 27 -4.38 -6.43 13.33
C GLY A 27 -5.05 -7.60 12.59
N GLY A 28 -4.28 -8.57 12.06
CA GLY A 28 -4.82 -9.71 11.31
C GLY A 28 -4.96 -9.46 9.80
N GLY A 29 -4.37 -8.39 9.30
CA GLY A 29 -4.41 -7.95 7.92
C GLY A 29 -5.57 -6.98 7.61
N PRO A 30 -5.59 -6.39 6.42
CA PRO A 30 -6.57 -5.37 6.06
C PRO A 30 -8.00 -5.93 6.10
N ASP A 31 -8.90 -5.16 6.73
CA ASP A 31 -10.32 -5.48 6.76
C ASP A 31 -10.98 -5.06 5.45
N LEU A 32 -11.51 -6.03 4.72
CA LEU A 32 -12.32 -5.76 3.55
C LEU A 32 -13.75 -5.42 3.95
N PRO A 33 -14.42 -4.48 3.22
CA PRO A 33 -15.84 -4.25 3.41
C PRO A 33 -16.63 -5.56 3.27
N ALA A 34 -17.63 -5.74 4.13
CA ALA A 34 -18.43 -6.97 4.18
C ALA A 34 -18.92 -7.47 2.80
N PRO A 35 -19.44 -6.62 1.89
CA PRO A 35 -19.89 -7.08 0.57
C PRO A 35 -18.73 -7.55 -0.33
N VAL A 36 -17.51 -7.06 -0.10
CA VAL A 36 -16.31 -7.51 -0.82
C VAL A 36 -15.81 -8.82 -0.24
N ALA A 37 -15.77 -8.91 1.08
CA ALA A 37 -15.36 -10.13 1.78
C ALA A 37 -16.29 -11.32 1.44
N ALA A 38 -17.60 -11.09 1.34
CA ALA A 38 -18.58 -12.10 0.95
C ALA A 38 -18.38 -12.66 -0.46
N ARG A 39 -17.81 -11.86 -1.37
CA ARG A 39 -17.52 -12.29 -2.76
C ARG A 39 -16.18 -13.02 -2.92
N LEU A 40 -15.38 -13.07 -1.88
CA LEU A 40 -14.06 -13.68 -1.88
C LEU A 40 -14.00 -14.83 -0.86
N PRO A 41 -14.71 -15.96 -1.10
CA PRO A 41 -14.69 -17.10 -0.19
C PRO A 41 -13.27 -17.67 -0.10
N GLY A 42 -12.81 -17.93 1.11
CA GLY A 42 -11.48 -18.48 1.39
C GLY A 42 -10.37 -17.43 1.59
N LEU A 43 -10.74 -16.17 1.83
CA LEU A 43 -9.79 -15.14 2.23
C LEU A 43 -9.37 -15.38 3.69
N THR A 44 -8.22 -15.99 3.86
CA THR A 44 -7.65 -16.28 5.18
C THR A 44 -6.79 -15.11 5.69
N ALA A 45 -6.55 -15.05 7.01
CA ALA A 45 -5.59 -14.11 7.59
C ALA A 45 -4.20 -14.23 6.91
N ARG A 46 -3.79 -15.47 6.56
CA ARG A 46 -2.56 -15.73 5.81
C ARG A 46 -2.55 -15.04 4.44
N THR A 47 -3.65 -15.10 3.68
CA THR A 47 -3.76 -14.43 2.38
C THR A 47 -3.60 -12.92 2.53
N LYS A 48 -4.22 -12.34 3.54
CA LYS A 48 -4.11 -10.92 3.85
C LYS A 48 -2.66 -10.52 4.16
N VAL A 49 -1.97 -11.27 5.02
CA VAL A 49 -0.56 -11.03 5.36
C VAL A 49 0.34 -11.14 4.12
N VAL A 50 0.13 -12.15 3.29
CA VAL A 50 0.88 -12.31 2.03
C VAL A 50 0.63 -11.14 1.08
N ALA A 51 -0.60 -10.65 0.96
CA ALA A 51 -0.91 -9.48 0.14
C ALA A 51 -0.18 -8.23 0.63
N VAL A 52 -0.19 -7.97 1.94
CA VAL A 52 0.55 -6.85 2.55
C VAL A 52 2.06 -6.98 2.32
N ALA A 53 2.62 -8.18 2.48
CA ALA A 53 4.03 -8.43 2.23
C ALA A 53 4.41 -8.18 0.75
N LEU A 54 3.60 -8.67 -0.20
CA LEU A 54 3.80 -8.40 -1.63
C LEU A 54 3.71 -6.92 -1.96
N ALA A 55 2.72 -6.21 -1.42
CA ALA A 55 2.60 -4.76 -1.58
C ALA A 55 3.84 -4.04 -1.04
N SER A 56 4.35 -4.46 0.13
CA SER A 56 5.55 -3.88 0.73
C SER A 56 6.78 -4.07 -0.18
N VAL A 57 6.97 -5.27 -0.71
CA VAL A 57 8.09 -5.57 -1.61
C VAL A 57 8.00 -4.73 -2.89
N VAL A 58 6.82 -4.68 -3.52
CA VAL A 58 6.61 -3.91 -4.76
C VAL A 58 6.87 -2.42 -4.55
N VAL A 59 6.31 -1.83 -3.49
CA VAL A 59 6.48 -0.40 -3.21
C VAL A 59 7.92 -0.08 -2.83
N CYS A 60 8.57 -0.87 -1.98
CA CYS A 60 9.97 -0.65 -1.62
C CYS A 60 10.90 -0.80 -2.82
N ALA A 61 10.68 -1.79 -3.69
CA ALA A 61 11.45 -1.95 -4.91
C ALA A 61 11.24 -0.74 -5.86
N ALA A 62 10.01 -0.29 -6.03
CA ALA A 62 9.70 0.88 -6.86
C ALA A 62 10.34 2.16 -6.29
N LEU A 63 10.33 2.37 -4.97
CA LEU A 63 11.02 3.48 -4.31
C LEU A 63 12.53 3.40 -4.52
N ALA A 64 13.14 2.21 -4.39
CA ALA A 64 14.57 2.01 -4.64
C ALA A 64 14.96 2.31 -6.09
N VAL A 65 14.14 1.91 -7.06
CA VAL A 65 14.35 2.21 -8.48
C VAL A 65 14.18 3.71 -8.77
N ALA A 66 13.23 4.36 -8.11
CA ALA A 66 12.97 5.79 -8.27
C ALA A 66 14.04 6.68 -7.63
N TRP A 67 14.81 6.15 -6.68
CA TRP A 67 15.92 6.85 -6.02
C TRP A 67 17.17 6.91 -6.94
N PRO A 68 17.90 8.02 -7.02
CA PRO A 68 17.85 9.28 -6.25
C PRO A 68 16.96 10.39 -6.84
N ALA A 69 16.06 10.14 -7.76
CA ALA A 69 15.16 11.13 -8.37
C ALA A 69 15.87 12.18 -9.24
N ASP A 70 16.98 11.78 -9.85
CA ASP A 70 17.86 12.63 -10.68
C ASP A 70 17.35 12.81 -12.11
N THR A 71 16.38 12.01 -12.54
CA THR A 71 15.80 12.03 -13.88
C THR A 71 14.29 12.25 -13.83
N ARG A 72 13.72 12.79 -14.91
CA ARG A 72 12.27 13.05 -15.00
C ARG A 72 11.41 11.80 -14.77
N TRP A 73 11.82 10.66 -15.31
CA TRP A 73 11.04 9.43 -15.15
C TRP A 73 11.07 8.91 -13.71
N ARG A 74 12.21 9.07 -12.98
CA ARG A 74 12.30 8.72 -11.55
C ARG A 74 11.45 9.63 -10.69
N GLN A 75 11.45 10.94 -10.98
CA GLN A 75 10.56 11.90 -10.32
C GLN A 75 9.08 11.57 -10.59
N ALA A 76 8.74 11.21 -11.83
CA ALA A 76 7.40 10.75 -12.19
C ALA A 76 7.00 9.49 -11.40
N LEU A 77 7.89 8.51 -11.32
CA LEU A 77 7.66 7.28 -10.55
C LEU A 77 7.47 7.56 -9.06
N LEU A 78 8.30 8.43 -8.45
CA LEU A 78 8.11 8.87 -7.07
C LEU A 78 6.77 9.57 -6.85
N ALA A 79 6.36 10.44 -7.77
CA ALA A 79 5.08 11.12 -7.70
C ALA A 79 3.89 10.13 -7.82
N MET A 80 4.01 9.11 -8.69
CA MET A 80 3.01 8.04 -8.79
C MET A 80 2.90 7.25 -7.48
N ILE A 81 4.02 6.86 -6.89
CA ILE A 81 4.04 6.14 -5.62
C ILE A 81 3.44 6.99 -4.51
N ALA A 82 3.84 8.26 -4.40
CA ALA A 82 3.30 9.17 -3.40
C ALA A 82 1.79 9.37 -3.55
N GLY A 83 1.30 9.55 -4.79
CA GLY A 83 -0.13 9.65 -5.09
C GLY A 83 -0.90 8.38 -4.70
N ALA A 84 -0.37 7.21 -5.04
CA ALA A 84 -0.97 5.93 -4.68
C ALA A 84 -1.05 5.72 -3.16
N LEU A 85 0.01 6.04 -2.42
CA LEU A 85 0.07 5.89 -0.97
C LEU A 85 -0.82 6.93 -0.25
N ALA A 86 -0.89 8.16 -0.76
CA ALA A 86 -1.83 9.16 -0.27
C ALA A 86 -3.28 8.69 -0.43
N ALA A 87 -3.63 8.17 -1.61
CA ALA A 87 -4.96 7.60 -1.87
C ALA A 87 -5.28 6.44 -0.94
N ASN A 88 -4.31 5.54 -0.70
CA ASN A 88 -4.48 4.43 0.23
C ASN A 88 -4.80 4.91 1.66
N ALA A 89 -4.08 5.93 2.15
CA ALA A 89 -4.34 6.52 3.46
C ALA A 89 -5.76 7.11 3.56
N VAL A 90 -6.19 7.84 2.52
CA VAL A 90 -7.54 8.41 2.46
C VAL A 90 -8.61 7.31 2.43
N VAL A 91 -8.44 6.28 1.61
CA VAL A 91 -9.37 5.14 1.54
C VAL A 91 -9.50 4.45 2.90
N GLN A 92 -8.39 4.23 3.61
CA GLN A 92 -8.43 3.65 4.95
C GLN A 92 -9.13 4.55 5.97
N ALA A 93 -8.90 5.86 5.90
CA ALA A 93 -9.60 6.82 6.76
C ALA A 93 -11.10 6.79 6.52
N VAL A 94 -11.53 6.81 5.25
CA VAL A 94 -12.94 6.71 4.87
C VAL A 94 -13.53 5.37 5.32
N ALA A 95 -12.82 4.25 5.10
CA ALA A 95 -13.27 2.93 5.54
C ALA A 95 -13.44 2.86 7.07
N SER A 96 -12.52 3.47 7.82
CA SER A 96 -12.61 3.57 9.29
C SER A 96 -13.83 4.38 9.72
N ALA A 97 -14.09 5.52 9.07
CA ALA A 97 -15.25 6.37 9.35
C ALA A 97 -16.56 5.64 9.04
N VAL A 98 -16.67 4.99 7.90
CA VAL A 98 -17.86 4.21 7.49
C VAL A 98 -18.13 3.07 8.47
N GLN A 99 -17.08 2.36 8.90
CA GLN A 99 -17.20 1.25 9.85
C GLN A 99 -17.32 1.72 11.31
N ARG A 100 -17.26 3.03 11.56
CA ARG A 100 -17.28 3.65 12.90
C ARG A 100 -16.26 3.04 13.86
N ARG A 101 -15.12 2.60 13.35
CA ARG A 101 -14.00 2.07 14.15
C ARG A 101 -12.68 2.40 13.47
N VAL A 102 -11.63 2.59 14.27
CA VAL A 102 -10.27 2.78 13.74
C VAL A 102 -9.76 1.43 13.24
N LEU A 103 -9.58 1.32 11.92
CA LEU A 103 -8.99 0.13 11.33
C LEU A 103 -7.48 0.08 11.58
N PRO A 104 -6.87 -1.11 11.68
CA PRO A 104 -5.43 -1.25 11.78
C PRO A 104 -4.71 -0.52 10.64
N GLY A 105 -3.68 0.25 10.97
CA GLY A 105 -2.93 1.04 9.99
C GLY A 105 -3.51 2.43 9.66
N THR A 106 -4.79 2.69 9.94
CA THR A 106 -5.40 4.00 9.62
C THR A 106 -4.68 5.16 10.30
N LEU A 107 -4.38 5.05 11.58
CA LEU A 107 -3.74 6.14 12.31
C LEU A 107 -2.34 6.45 11.73
N THR A 108 -1.53 5.44 11.50
CA THR A 108 -0.20 5.60 10.88
C THR A 108 -0.30 6.09 9.44
N GLY A 109 -1.31 5.64 8.70
CA GLY A 109 -1.59 6.11 7.34
C GLY A 109 -1.91 7.59 7.29
N VAL A 110 -2.83 8.06 8.12
CA VAL A 110 -3.28 9.46 8.14
C VAL A 110 -2.25 10.40 8.76
N VAL A 111 -1.61 9.99 9.87
CA VAL A 111 -0.73 10.89 10.64
C VAL A 111 0.70 10.92 10.08
N LEU A 112 1.19 9.83 9.51
CA LEU A 112 2.57 9.75 9.01
C LEU A 112 2.64 9.65 7.49
N MET A 113 1.93 8.69 6.89
CA MET A 113 2.09 8.40 5.47
C MET A 113 1.48 9.49 4.58
N LEU A 114 0.29 9.97 4.90
CA LEU A 114 -0.37 11.02 4.10
C LEU A 114 0.43 12.33 4.10
N PRO A 115 0.87 12.90 5.24
CA PRO A 115 1.73 14.08 5.26
C PRO A 115 3.06 13.88 4.52
N ALA A 116 3.71 12.73 4.69
CA ALA A 116 4.96 12.43 4.00
C ALA A 116 4.77 12.35 2.47
N ALA A 117 3.66 11.74 2.01
CA ALA A 117 3.32 11.69 0.59
C ALA A 117 3.04 13.08 0.02
N LEU A 118 2.24 13.90 0.71
CA LEU A 118 1.95 15.27 0.28
C LEU A 118 3.21 16.13 0.26
N TRP A 119 4.07 16.02 1.25
CA TRP A 119 5.34 16.74 1.27
C TRP A 119 6.22 16.35 0.09
N LEU A 120 6.35 15.05 -0.19
CA LEU A 120 7.11 14.58 -1.35
C LEU A 120 6.54 15.15 -2.66
N LEU A 121 5.21 15.17 -2.82
CA LEU A 121 4.56 15.75 -4.00
C LEU A 121 4.81 17.25 -4.17
N VAL A 122 4.90 18.01 -3.08
CA VAL A 122 5.25 19.43 -3.11
C VAL A 122 6.68 19.66 -3.59
N LEU A 123 7.61 18.76 -3.24
CA LEU A 123 9.02 18.85 -3.63
C LEU A 123 9.28 18.43 -5.09
N LEU A 124 8.34 17.74 -5.73
CA LEU A 124 8.53 17.20 -7.09
C LEU A 124 7.91 18.11 -8.16
N PRO A 125 8.69 18.64 -9.11
CA PRO A 125 8.18 19.46 -10.21
C PRO A 125 7.19 18.66 -11.08
N GLY A 126 6.04 19.25 -11.39
CA GLY A 126 5.05 18.61 -12.29
C GLY A 126 4.40 17.34 -11.74
N ALA A 127 4.46 17.11 -10.42
CA ALA A 127 3.99 15.88 -9.78
C ALA A 127 2.49 15.58 -9.98
N ARG A 128 1.64 16.59 -10.23
CA ARG A 128 0.18 16.45 -10.23
C ARG A 128 -0.31 15.36 -11.17
N LEU A 129 0.11 15.39 -12.44
CA LEU A 129 -0.31 14.42 -13.45
C LEU A 129 0.08 12.99 -13.05
N TRP A 130 1.31 12.82 -12.60
CA TRP A 130 1.84 11.52 -12.20
C TRP A 130 1.22 11.02 -10.90
N ALA A 131 0.95 11.91 -9.94
CA ALA A 131 0.20 11.55 -8.74
C ALA A 131 -1.20 11.04 -9.07
N MET A 132 -1.92 11.71 -9.99
CA MET A 132 -3.23 11.24 -10.46
C MET A 132 -3.15 9.88 -11.15
N ALA A 133 -2.11 9.65 -11.97
CA ALA A 133 -1.87 8.34 -12.56
C ALA A 133 -1.63 7.27 -11.48
N GLY A 134 -0.86 7.57 -10.44
CA GLY A 134 -0.65 6.70 -9.30
C GLY A 134 -1.95 6.35 -8.56
N ILE A 135 -2.80 7.35 -8.31
CA ILE A 135 -4.13 7.16 -7.71
C ILE A 135 -4.97 6.21 -8.57
N ALA A 136 -5.03 6.45 -9.87
CA ALA A 136 -5.82 5.62 -10.81
C ALA A 136 -5.30 4.17 -10.88
N LEU A 137 -3.99 3.96 -10.80
CA LEU A 137 -3.36 2.64 -10.85
C LEU A 137 -3.44 1.88 -9.52
N THR A 138 -3.80 2.53 -8.40
CA THR A 138 -3.85 1.89 -7.08
C THR A 138 -4.82 0.72 -7.05
N ALA A 139 -6.04 0.89 -7.53
CA ALA A 139 -7.07 -0.17 -7.49
C ALA A 139 -6.70 -1.39 -8.35
N PRO A 140 -6.29 -1.26 -9.64
CA PRO A 140 -5.89 -2.42 -10.43
C PRO A 140 -4.63 -3.10 -9.87
N LEU A 141 -3.65 -2.34 -9.36
CA LEU A 141 -2.45 -2.92 -8.75
C LEU A 141 -2.79 -3.74 -7.51
N LEU A 142 -3.62 -3.21 -6.62
CA LEU A 142 -4.10 -3.93 -5.45
C LEU A 142 -4.87 -5.20 -5.86
N ALA A 143 -5.71 -5.14 -6.88
CA ALA A 143 -6.42 -6.32 -7.38
C ALA A 143 -5.45 -7.42 -7.84
N VAL A 144 -4.39 -7.06 -8.56
CA VAL A 144 -3.33 -8.00 -8.98
C VAL A 144 -2.60 -8.58 -7.77
N ILE A 145 -2.20 -7.76 -6.80
CA ILE A 145 -1.52 -8.20 -5.58
C ILE A 145 -2.40 -9.19 -4.80
N TRP A 146 -3.69 -8.90 -4.66
CA TRP A 146 -4.64 -9.78 -3.99
C TRP A 146 -4.84 -11.10 -4.74
N ALA A 147 -4.94 -11.07 -6.06
CA ALA A 147 -5.05 -12.26 -6.89
C ALA A 147 -3.81 -13.17 -6.76
N LEU A 148 -2.61 -12.56 -6.76
CA LEU A 148 -1.35 -13.28 -6.55
C LEU A 148 -1.28 -13.88 -5.15
N ALA A 149 -1.60 -13.12 -4.10
CA ALA A 149 -1.60 -13.61 -2.73
C ALA A 149 -2.55 -14.79 -2.55
N TRP A 150 -3.74 -14.70 -3.12
CA TRP A 150 -4.72 -15.76 -3.10
C TRP A 150 -4.25 -17.02 -3.85
N GLY A 151 -3.69 -16.86 -5.05
CA GLY A 151 -3.11 -17.97 -5.82
C GLY A 151 -2.00 -18.70 -5.06
N LEU A 152 -1.09 -17.95 -4.41
CA LEU A 152 0.01 -18.49 -3.64
C LEU A 152 -0.45 -19.24 -2.38
N THR A 153 -1.50 -18.76 -1.72
CA THR A 153 -1.98 -19.35 -0.47
C THR A 153 -2.88 -20.56 -0.71
N ARG A 154 -3.67 -20.59 -1.81
CA ARG A 154 -4.49 -21.76 -2.19
C ARG A 154 -3.68 -23.00 -2.50
N ARG A 155 -2.56 -22.86 -3.21
CA ARG A 155 -1.72 -23.99 -3.62
C ARG A 155 -1.12 -24.77 -2.45
N ARG A 156 -1.11 -24.19 -1.25
CA ARG A 156 -0.52 -24.78 -0.04
C ARG A 156 -1.54 -25.40 0.92
N GLN A 157 -2.83 -25.42 0.58
CA GLN A 157 -3.79 -26.21 1.36
C GLN A 157 -3.70 -27.68 0.90
N PRO A 158 -3.20 -28.61 1.74
CA PRO A 158 -3.28 -30.02 1.42
C PRO A 158 -4.75 -30.35 1.18
N ARG A 159 -5.05 -31.07 0.08
CA ARG A 159 -6.35 -31.72 -0.07
C ARG A 159 -6.54 -32.56 1.19
N GLN A 160 -7.41 -32.13 2.07
CA GLN A 160 -7.89 -32.99 3.14
C GLN A 160 -8.56 -34.15 2.43
N GLY A 161 -7.80 -35.27 2.34
CA GLY A 161 -8.26 -36.51 1.75
C GLY A 161 -9.52 -36.93 2.46
N GLY A 162 -10.59 -37.10 1.69
CA GLY A 162 -11.81 -37.66 2.18
C GLY A 162 -11.54 -39.06 2.74
N HIS A 163 -11.49 -39.16 4.03
CA HIS A 163 -11.76 -40.42 4.68
C HIS A 163 -13.29 -40.60 4.69
N ARG A 164 -13.77 -41.36 3.71
CA ARG A 164 -15.05 -42.04 3.79
C ARG A 164 -14.81 -43.42 4.38
#